data_625b786c5eaa7300870dd2cabfca7204
#
_entry.id   625b786c5eaa7300870dd2cabfca7204
#
_cell.length_a   1.000
_cell.length_b   1.000
_cell.length_c   1.000
_cell.angle_alpha   90.00
_cell.angle_beta   90.00
_cell.angle_gamma   90.00
#
_symmetry.space_group_name_H-M   'P 1'
#
loop_
_entity.id
_entity.type
_entity.pdbx_description
1 polymer ?
#
loop_
_entity_poly.entity_id
_entity_poly.type
_entity_poly.pdbx_seq_one_letter_code
_entity_poly.pdbx_strand_id
1 'polypeptide(L)'
;RARTDADLKRSSIRLAATIEHVFYQSAFRRETYRLQYDLAGGRYWLDRFIDPSAPRPKPVPAAGSQEEDPGAEQRQEEAEAGLEGKAHYVLDRTVIPRTVRLPRGVRITDVTTQYLDTVSEGKAFTHFFPDGYAEPTVIHLADQNKLEYTLVVSPLSGKVKKAEKRQLLVDRALADFGAWMGTL
;
A
#
# COMPACT_ATOMS: atom_id res chain seq x y z
N ARG A 1 28.43 -2.60 0.27
CA ARG A 1 27.71 -3.20 1.41
C ARG A 1 26.96 -2.11 2.19
N ALA A 2 27.65 -1.15 2.81
CA ALA A 2 27.03 -0.12 3.67
C ALA A 2 25.93 0.72 2.97
N ARG A 3 26.04 0.98 1.66
CA ARG A 3 25.06 1.76 0.90
C ARG A 3 23.73 1.03 0.74
N THR A 4 23.79 -0.28 0.47
CA THR A 4 22.59 -1.10 0.25
C THR A 4 21.81 -1.28 1.56
N ASP A 5 22.51 -1.45 2.67
CA ASP A 5 21.91 -1.54 4.00
C ASP A 5 21.18 -0.24 4.37
N ALA A 6 21.81 0.92 4.10
CA ALA A 6 21.18 2.21 4.31
C ALA A 6 19.96 2.44 3.41
N ASP A 7 20.03 1.98 2.15
CA ASP A 7 18.93 2.07 1.19
C ASP A 7 17.77 1.15 1.59
N LEU A 8 18.04 -0.06 2.09
CA LEU A 8 17.02 -0.96 2.61
C LEU A 8 16.32 -0.35 3.85
N LYS A 9 17.08 0.15 4.81
CA LYS A 9 16.53 0.82 5.99
C LYS A 9 15.67 2.02 5.62
N ARG A 10 16.15 2.88 4.72
CA ARG A 10 15.40 4.06 4.24
C ARG A 10 14.12 3.65 3.51
N SER A 11 14.17 2.60 2.68
CA SER A 11 13.01 2.09 1.96
C SER A 11 11.96 1.52 2.90
N SER A 12 12.37 0.78 3.93
CA SER A 12 11.47 0.23 4.95
C SER A 12 10.77 1.33 5.75
N ILE A 13 11.50 2.37 6.16
CA ILE A 13 10.93 3.54 6.86
C ILE A 13 9.94 4.28 5.96
N ARG A 14 10.31 4.51 4.70
CA ARG A 14 9.45 5.20 3.74
C ARG A 14 8.16 4.43 3.45
N LEU A 15 8.25 3.12 3.25
CA LEU A 15 7.07 2.29 3.02
C LEU A 15 6.16 2.27 4.25
N ALA A 16 6.72 2.12 5.45
CA ALA A 16 5.97 2.19 6.70
C ALA A 16 5.22 3.54 6.85
N ALA A 17 5.90 4.65 6.63
CA ALA A 17 5.30 5.98 6.67
C ALA A 17 4.21 6.17 5.59
N THR A 18 4.41 5.61 4.41
CA THR A 18 3.41 5.62 3.33
C THR A 18 2.14 4.87 3.76
N ILE A 19 2.28 3.68 4.33
CA ILE A 19 1.16 2.87 4.82
C ILE A 19 0.36 3.62 5.89
N GLU A 20 1.05 4.18 6.88
CA GLU A 20 0.42 4.98 7.93
C GLU A 20 -0.30 6.21 7.37
N HIS A 21 0.30 6.89 6.42
CA HIS A 21 -0.30 8.04 5.76
C HIS A 21 -1.58 7.66 5.00
N VAL A 22 -1.56 6.58 4.22
CA VAL A 22 -2.73 6.08 3.49
C VAL A 22 -3.86 5.68 4.44
N PHE A 23 -3.53 5.04 5.56
CA PHE A 23 -4.51 4.69 6.58
C PHE A 23 -5.28 5.92 7.09
N TYR A 24 -4.57 6.99 7.47
CA TYR A 24 -5.21 8.22 7.92
C TYR A 24 -6.01 8.92 6.81
N GLN A 25 -5.49 8.92 5.60
CA GLN A 25 -6.19 9.52 4.45
C GLN A 25 -7.46 8.76 4.09
N SER A 26 -7.47 7.44 4.19
CA SER A 26 -8.64 6.61 3.97
C SER A 26 -9.78 6.97 4.94
N ALA A 27 -9.49 7.05 6.22
CA ALA A 27 -10.46 7.45 7.24
C ALA A 27 -10.89 8.92 7.09
N PHE A 28 -9.96 9.84 6.84
CA PHE A 28 -10.24 11.26 6.70
C PHE A 28 -11.11 11.58 5.48
N ARG A 29 -10.79 10.97 4.32
CA ARG A 29 -11.51 11.19 3.07
C ARG A 29 -12.77 10.35 2.93
N ARG A 30 -12.94 9.36 3.81
CA ARG A 30 -14.04 8.37 3.72
C ARG A 30 -13.99 7.57 2.42
N GLU A 31 -12.80 7.22 1.97
CA GLU A 31 -12.56 6.50 0.71
C GLU A 31 -11.80 5.19 0.95
N THR A 32 -12.07 4.19 0.12
CA THR A 32 -11.32 2.94 0.12
C THR A 32 -10.13 3.07 -0.81
N TYR A 33 -8.96 2.71 -0.29
CA TYR A 33 -7.71 2.68 -1.04
C TYR A 33 -7.10 1.28 -1.07
N ARG A 34 -6.24 1.07 -2.06
CA ARG A 34 -5.44 -0.15 -2.19
C ARG A 34 -4.01 0.23 -2.54
N LEU A 35 -3.06 -0.05 -1.64
CA LEU A 35 -1.64 0.10 -1.92
C LEU A 35 -1.17 -1.15 -2.65
N GLN A 36 -0.75 -1.02 -3.90
CA GLN A 36 -0.25 -2.11 -4.71
C GLN A 36 1.27 -2.20 -4.65
N TYR A 37 1.77 -3.42 -4.59
CA TYR A 37 3.19 -3.77 -4.62
C TYR A 37 3.46 -4.59 -5.89
N ASP A 38 4.34 -4.13 -6.76
CA ASP A 38 4.87 -4.89 -7.89
C ASP A 38 6.23 -5.47 -7.47
N LEU A 39 6.23 -6.74 -7.09
CA LEU A 39 7.40 -7.40 -6.52
C LEU A 39 8.53 -7.51 -7.55
N ALA A 40 8.20 -7.87 -8.78
CA ALA A 40 9.15 -7.98 -9.88
C ALA A 40 9.67 -6.62 -10.34
N GLY A 41 8.79 -5.62 -10.43
CA GLY A 41 9.13 -4.26 -10.85
C GLY A 41 9.78 -3.42 -9.75
N GLY A 42 9.83 -3.89 -8.51
CA GLY A 42 10.43 -3.18 -7.38
C GLY A 42 9.79 -1.80 -7.15
N ARG A 43 8.48 -1.72 -7.15
CA ARG A 43 7.74 -0.47 -7.04
C ARG A 43 6.39 -0.66 -6.35
N TYR A 44 5.82 0.44 -5.84
CA TYR A 44 4.47 0.45 -5.29
C TYR A 44 3.77 1.78 -5.60
N TRP A 45 2.44 1.73 -5.63
CA TRP A 45 1.57 2.88 -5.91
C TRP A 45 0.21 2.69 -5.24
N LEU A 46 -0.59 3.74 -5.23
CA LEU A 46 -1.91 3.75 -4.63
C LEU A 46 -3.01 3.75 -5.69
N ASP A 47 -4.01 2.92 -5.48
CA ASP A 47 -5.27 2.96 -6.21
C ASP A 47 -6.40 3.36 -5.26
N ARG A 48 -7.39 4.05 -5.80
CA ARG A 48 -8.63 4.41 -5.12
C ARG A 48 -9.77 3.59 -5.69
N PHE A 49 -10.64 3.10 -4.82
CA PHE A 49 -11.85 2.40 -5.21
C PHE A 49 -12.92 3.41 -5.65
N ILE A 50 -13.51 3.19 -6.82
CA ILE A 50 -14.64 3.93 -7.34
C ILE A 50 -15.86 3.04 -7.29
N ASP A 51 -16.85 3.47 -6.53
CA ASP A 51 -18.19 2.88 -6.54
C ASP A 51 -19.16 3.88 -7.20
N PRO A 52 -19.60 3.62 -8.44
CA PRO A 52 -20.50 4.53 -9.13
C PRO A 52 -21.88 4.65 -8.48
N SER A 53 -22.25 3.71 -7.61
CA SER A 53 -23.53 3.73 -6.87
C SER A 53 -23.47 4.56 -5.60
N ALA A 54 -22.26 4.87 -5.11
CA ALA A 54 -22.09 5.69 -3.91
C ALA A 54 -22.35 7.18 -4.19
N PRO A 55 -22.96 7.92 -3.25
CA PRO A 55 -23.10 9.38 -3.37
C PRO A 55 -21.71 10.02 -3.53
N ARG A 56 -21.48 10.74 -4.62
CA ARG A 56 -20.19 11.41 -4.85
C ARG A 56 -19.93 12.45 -3.77
N PRO A 57 -18.83 12.39 -3.02
CA PRO A 57 -18.40 13.50 -2.18
C PRO A 57 -18.18 14.72 -3.08
N LYS A 58 -18.63 15.89 -2.65
CA LYS A 58 -18.34 17.14 -3.36
C LYS A 58 -16.82 17.31 -3.44
N PRO A 59 -16.26 17.68 -4.60
CA PRO A 59 -14.83 17.89 -4.73
C PRO A 59 -14.37 18.99 -3.77
N VAL A 60 -13.41 18.65 -2.91
CA VAL A 60 -12.69 19.65 -2.13
C VAL A 60 -11.72 20.32 -3.08
N PRO A 61 -11.72 21.66 -3.22
CA PRO A 61 -10.79 22.34 -4.14
C PRO A 61 -9.36 22.01 -3.75
N ALA A 62 -8.60 21.42 -4.67
CA ALA A 62 -7.19 21.14 -4.49
C ALA A 62 -6.41 22.47 -4.47
N ALA A 63 -5.73 22.75 -3.37
CA ALA A 63 -4.75 23.84 -3.33
C ALA A 63 -3.46 23.37 -4.04
N GLY A 64 -3.17 23.95 -5.21
CA GLY A 64 -1.89 23.84 -5.89
C GLY A 64 -1.87 22.89 -7.10
N SER A 65 -2.34 23.37 -8.23
CA SER A 65 -2.13 22.75 -9.55
C SER A 65 -0.70 22.94 -10.01
N GLN A 66 0.05 21.87 -10.21
CA GLN A 66 1.23 21.85 -11.07
C GLN A 66 0.86 21.14 -12.37
N GLU A 67 1.40 21.67 -13.48
CA GLU A 67 1.12 21.32 -14.86
C GLU A 67 1.00 19.81 -15.11
N GLU A 68 -0.17 19.39 -15.54
CA GLU A 68 -0.52 18.01 -15.89
C GLU A 68 -0.31 17.81 -17.40
N ASP A 69 0.25 16.66 -17.77
CA ASP A 69 0.39 16.23 -19.17
C ASP A 69 -1.02 15.96 -19.74
N PRO A 70 -1.50 16.75 -20.73
CA PRO A 70 -2.87 16.61 -21.28
C PRO A 70 -3.13 15.26 -21.94
N GLY A 71 -2.09 14.53 -22.31
CA GLY A 71 -2.21 13.20 -22.92
C GLY A 71 -2.41 12.06 -21.93
N ALA A 72 -2.12 12.29 -20.63
CA ALA A 72 -2.35 11.31 -19.59
C ALA A 72 -3.81 11.27 -19.12
N GLU A 73 -4.48 12.43 -19.09
CA GLU A 73 -5.88 12.57 -18.74
C GLU A 73 -6.80 11.91 -19.76
N GLN A 74 -6.56 12.13 -21.08
CA GLN A 74 -7.37 11.51 -22.13
C GLN A 74 -7.30 9.98 -22.13
N ARG A 75 -6.11 9.40 -21.86
CA ARG A 75 -5.96 7.95 -21.74
C ARG A 75 -6.62 7.35 -20.49
N GLN A 76 -6.74 8.14 -19.42
CA GLN A 76 -7.48 7.73 -18.23
C GLN A 76 -8.99 7.84 -18.44
N GLU A 77 -9.49 8.90 -19.07
CA GLU A 77 -10.91 9.07 -19.41
C GLU A 77 -11.41 7.98 -20.36
N GLU A 78 -10.63 7.58 -21.38
CA GLU A 78 -11.00 6.48 -22.28
C GLU A 78 -11.01 5.11 -21.59
N ALA A 79 -10.11 4.87 -20.64
CA ALA A 79 -10.10 3.65 -19.83
C ALA A 79 -11.26 3.62 -18.80
N GLU A 80 -11.62 4.78 -18.25
CA GLU A 80 -12.74 4.93 -17.31
C GLU A 80 -14.10 4.84 -18.01
N ALA A 81 -14.24 5.35 -19.24
CA ALA A 81 -15.47 5.27 -20.04
C ALA A 81 -15.93 3.82 -20.30
N GLY A 82 -14.98 2.87 -20.42
CA GLY A 82 -15.30 1.44 -20.55
C GLY A 82 -15.74 0.78 -19.24
N LEU A 83 -15.61 1.46 -18.10
CA LEU A 83 -15.93 0.95 -16.76
C LEU A 83 -17.11 1.69 -16.12
N GLU A 84 -17.75 2.62 -16.86
CA GLU A 84 -18.93 3.33 -16.36
C GLU A 84 -20.01 2.35 -15.87
N GLY A 85 -20.41 2.54 -14.62
CA GLY A 85 -21.43 1.72 -13.95
C GLY A 85 -20.91 0.47 -13.25
N LYS A 86 -19.59 0.19 -13.22
CA LYS A 86 -18.99 -0.91 -12.46
C LYS A 86 -18.04 -0.40 -11.39
N ALA A 87 -18.07 -1.05 -10.22
CA ALA A 87 -17.10 -0.79 -9.18
C ALA A 87 -15.69 -1.24 -9.63
N HIS A 88 -14.71 -0.35 -9.50
CA HIS A 88 -13.34 -0.61 -9.95
C HIS A 88 -12.31 0.25 -9.20
N TYR A 89 -11.03 -0.05 -9.40
CA TYR A 89 -9.92 0.71 -8.85
C TYR A 89 -9.26 1.57 -9.93
N VAL A 90 -8.96 2.82 -9.58
CA VAL A 90 -8.22 3.76 -10.41
C VAL A 90 -6.95 4.21 -9.70
N LEU A 91 -5.90 4.53 -10.47
CA LEU A 91 -4.66 5.08 -9.94
C LEU A 91 -4.95 6.41 -9.21
N ASP A 92 -4.56 6.51 -7.94
CA ASP A 92 -4.67 7.74 -7.15
C ASP A 92 -3.31 8.44 -7.03
N ARG A 93 -3.28 9.73 -7.36
CA ARG A 93 -2.10 10.59 -7.21
C ARG A 93 -2.32 11.72 -6.21
N THR A 94 -3.46 11.76 -5.56
CA THR A 94 -3.81 12.84 -4.62
C THR A 94 -3.28 12.57 -3.22
N VAL A 95 -3.13 11.29 -2.84
CA VAL A 95 -2.56 10.86 -1.56
C VAL A 95 -1.07 10.53 -1.71
N ILE A 96 -0.72 9.75 -2.72
CA ILE A 96 0.66 9.47 -3.10
C ILE A 96 0.89 10.01 -4.52
N PRO A 97 1.65 11.10 -4.68
CA PRO A 97 1.70 11.83 -5.95
C PRO A 97 2.38 11.06 -7.08
N ARG A 98 3.06 9.98 -6.80
CA ARG A 98 3.77 9.19 -7.81
C ARG A 98 3.99 7.73 -7.38
N THR A 99 4.19 6.86 -8.36
CA THR A 99 4.70 5.50 -8.13
C THR A 99 6.09 5.58 -7.49
N VAL A 100 6.27 4.90 -6.37
CA VAL A 100 7.54 4.85 -5.66
C VAL A 100 8.34 3.64 -6.14
N ARG A 101 9.56 3.89 -6.62
CA ARG A 101 10.52 2.84 -7.01
C ARG A 101 11.48 2.57 -5.86
N LEU A 102 11.75 1.29 -5.62
CA LEU A 102 12.78 0.87 -4.69
C LEU A 102 14.17 1.09 -5.31
N PRO A 103 15.19 1.43 -4.50
CA PRO A 103 16.57 1.52 -4.98
C PRO A 103 17.08 0.19 -5.52
N ARG A 104 18.09 0.25 -6.37
CA ARG A 104 18.78 -0.95 -6.86
C ARG A 104 19.30 -1.81 -5.69
N GLY A 105 19.01 -3.11 -5.74
CA GLY A 105 19.42 -4.06 -4.72
C GLY A 105 18.46 -4.18 -3.53
N VAL A 106 17.41 -3.36 -3.46
CA VAL A 106 16.33 -3.50 -2.49
C VAL A 106 15.10 -4.05 -3.20
N ARG A 107 14.47 -5.05 -2.61
CA ARG A 107 13.27 -5.68 -3.16
C ARG A 107 12.26 -6.01 -2.05
N ILE A 108 11.00 -6.04 -2.39
CA ILE A 108 9.98 -6.72 -1.60
C ILE A 108 10.05 -8.20 -1.96
N THR A 109 10.31 -9.05 -0.98
CA THR A 109 10.48 -10.49 -1.18
C THR A 109 9.15 -11.22 -1.18
N ASP A 110 8.28 -10.82 -0.29
CA ASP A 110 6.92 -11.35 -0.19
C ASP A 110 6.00 -10.41 0.60
N VAL A 111 4.72 -10.61 0.40
CA VAL A 111 3.64 -9.92 1.09
C VAL A 111 2.58 -10.94 1.49
N THR A 112 2.24 -10.98 2.77
CA THR A 112 1.16 -11.82 3.31
C THR A 112 0.02 -10.93 3.79
N THR A 113 -1.20 -11.21 3.36
CA THR A 113 -2.41 -10.48 3.80
C THR A 113 -3.49 -11.46 4.24
N GLN A 114 -4.55 -10.93 4.86
CA GLN A 114 -5.68 -11.74 5.28
C GLN A 114 -6.44 -12.37 4.08
N TYR A 115 -6.50 -11.66 2.96
CA TYR A 115 -7.25 -12.10 1.77
C TYR A 115 -6.37 -12.77 0.72
N LEU A 116 -5.08 -12.59 0.80
CA LEU A 116 -4.10 -13.24 -0.04
C LEU A 116 -3.18 -14.07 0.86
N ASP A 117 -2.97 -15.29 0.50
CA ASP A 117 -1.84 -16.05 1.03
C ASP A 117 -0.53 -15.31 0.75
N THR A 118 0.59 -15.84 1.17
CA THR A 118 1.88 -15.23 0.89
C THR A 118 2.14 -15.15 -0.60
N VAL A 119 2.24 -13.92 -1.11
CA VAL A 119 2.58 -13.61 -2.50
C VAL A 119 4.06 -13.27 -2.57
N SER A 120 4.83 -14.07 -3.30
CA SER A 120 6.28 -13.88 -3.52
C SER A 120 6.62 -13.46 -4.95
N GLU A 121 5.66 -13.49 -5.87
CA GLU A 121 5.81 -13.10 -7.26
C GLU A 121 4.60 -12.31 -7.75
N GLY A 122 4.81 -11.46 -8.77
CA GLY A 122 3.75 -10.67 -9.36
C GLY A 122 3.35 -9.46 -8.52
N LYS A 123 2.07 -9.31 -8.26
CA LYS A 123 1.51 -8.16 -7.54
C LYS A 123 0.77 -8.60 -6.29
N ALA A 124 0.99 -7.86 -5.21
CA ALA A 124 0.24 -7.96 -3.96
C ALA A 124 -0.34 -6.59 -3.59
N PHE A 125 -1.26 -6.55 -2.63
CA PHE A 125 -1.87 -5.29 -2.23
C PHE A 125 -2.37 -5.33 -0.78
N THR A 126 -2.45 -4.14 -0.17
CA THR A 126 -3.05 -3.90 1.14
C THR A 126 -4.23 -2.96 0.96
N HIS A 127 -5.40 -3.34 1.48
CA HIS A 127 -6.60 -2.50 1.47
C HIS A 127 -6.69 -1.62 2.71
N PHE A 128 -7.23 -0.42 2.52
CA PHE A 128 -7.52 0.56 3.57
C PHE A 128 -8.97 1.00 3.43
N PHE A 129 -9.72 0.95 4.52
CA PHE A 129 -11.16 1.17 4.53
C PHE A 129 -11.54 2.47 5.23
N PRO A 130 -12.65 3.10 4.81
CA PRO A 130 -13.04 4.44 5.26
C PRO A 130 -13.46 4.53 6.73
N ASP A 131 -13.71 3.40 7.37
CA ASP A 131 -14.07 3.28 8.79
C ASP A 131 -12.86 3.21 9.74
N GLY A 132 -11.63 3.39 9.21
CA GLY A 132 -10.40 3.34 10.01
C GLY A 132 -9.89 1.91 10.24
N TYR A 133 -10.03 1.06 9.24
CA TYR A 133 -9.50 -0.29 9.23
C TYR A 133 -8.54 -0.49 8.06
N ALA A 134 -7.45 -1.21 8.30
CA ALA A 134 -6.54 -1.66 7.26
C ALA A 134 -6.49 -3.19 7.22
N GLU A 135 -6.34 -3.75 6.04
CA GLU A 135 -6.10 -5.18 5.88
C GLU A 135 -4.82 -5.58 6.62
N PRO A 136 -4.88 -6.59 7.53
CA PRO A 136 -3.69 -7.10 8.19
C PRO A 136 -2.66 -7.55 7.14
N THR A 137 -1.46 -6.97 7.19
CA THR A 137 -0.45 -7.19 6.16
C THR A 137 0.93 -7.34 6.79
N VAL A 138 1.69 -8.30 6.31
CA VAL A 138 3.10 -8.48 6.63
C VAL A 138 3.90 -8.36 5.34
N ILE A 139 4.90 -7.48 5.33
CA ILE A 139 5.74 -7.21 4.16
C ILE A 139 7.19 -7.47 4.52
N HIS A 140 7.86 -8.27 3.72
CA HIS A 140 9.30 -8.50 3.84
C HIS A 140 10.05 -7.73 2.74
N LEU A 141 11.06 -6.97 3.17
CA LEU A 141 12.00 -6.31 2.28
C LEU A 141 13.39 -6.88 2.53
N ALA A 142 14.14 -7.11 1.47
CA ALA A 142 15.52 -7.58 1.55
C ALA A 142 16.45 -6.81 0.62
N ASP A 143 17.73 -6.80 0.98
CA ASP A 143 18.80 -6.34 0.13
C ASP A 143 19.59 -7.50 -0.53
N GLN A 144 20.58 -7.15 -1.32
CA GLN A 144 21.48 -8.13 -1.97
C GLN A 144 22.34 -8.92 -0.97
N ASN A 145 22.54 -8.40 0.24
CA ASN A 145 23.36 -9.02 1.29
C ASN A 145 22.52 -9.93 2.21
N LYS A 146 21.26 -10.19 1.86
CA LYS A 146 20.30 -10.97 2.65
C LYS A 146 19.95 -10.34 4.00
N LEU A 147 20.18 -9.04 4.18
CA LEU A 147 19.60 -8.31 5.29
C LEU A 147 18.09 -8.13 5.00
N GLU A 148 17.25 -8.42 5.97
CA GLU A 148 15.81 -8.36 5.83
C GLU A 148 15.17 -7.44 6.89
N TYR A 149 14.14 -6.72 6.46
CA TYR A 149 13.20 -6.02 7.33
C TYR A 149 11.79 -6.57 7.15
N THR A 150 11.11 -6.75 8.28
CA THR A 150 9.69 -7.10 8.30
C THR A 150 8.88 -5.89 8.74
N LEU A 151 7.86 -5.56 7.96
CA LEU A 151 6.85 -4.56 8.29
C LEU A 151 5.54 -5.26 8.61
N VAL A 152 4.94 -4.95 9.76
CA VAL A 152 3.65 -5.51 10.19
C VAL A 152 2.66 -4.36 10.34
N VAL A 153 1.59 -4.39 9.54
CA VAL A 153 0.53 -3.40 9.55
C VAL A 153 -0.52 -3.77 10.58
N SER A 154 -0.77 -2.87 11.52
CA SER A 154 -1.80 -3.01 12.56
C SER A 154 -3.17 -2.61 11.99
N PRO A 155 -4.17 -3.51 11.96
CA PRO A 155 -5.43 -3.26 11.26
C PRO A 155 -6.25 -2.10 11.83
N LEU A 156 -6.26 -1.91 13.16
CA LEU A 156 -7.09 -0.90 13.83
C LEU A 156 -6.43 0.46 13.99
N SER A 157 -5.10 0.54 13.91
CA SER A 157 -4.37 1.79 14.10
C SER A 157 -3.61 2.24 12.84
N GLY A 158 -3.46 1.37 11.86
CA GLY A 158 -2.63 1.60 10.69
C GLY A 158 -1.14 1.72 10.99
N LYS A 159 -0.74 1.62 12.27
CA LYS A 159 0.68 1.70 12.66
C LYS A 159 1.45 0.52 12.11
N VAL A 160 2.68 0.78 11.70
CA VAL A 160 3.57 -0.23 11.14
C VAL A 160 4.69 -0.52 12.12
N LYS A 161 4.72 -1.76 12.61
CA LYS A 161 5.87 -2.27 13.38
C LYS A 161 6.94 -2.73 12.41
N LYS A 162 8.17 -2.31 12.66
CA LYS A 162 9.34 -2.68 11.88
C LYS A 162 10.31 -3.49 12.72
N ALA A 163 10.80 -4.62 12.20
CA ALA A 163 11.88 -5.40 12.81
C ALA A 163 12.92 -5.83 11.78
N GLU A 164 14.14 -5.83 12.25
CA GLU A 164 15.27 -6.51 11.61
C GLU A 164 15.18 -7.98 11.97
N LYS A 165 14.88 -8.85 11.10
CA LYS A 165 14.85 -10.33 11.12
C LYS A 165 13.45 -10.90 10.88
N ARG A 166 13.42 -11.83 9.95
CA ARG A 166 12.22 -12.42 9.38
C ARG A 166 11.41 -13.28 10.35
N GLN A 167 12.02 -14.00 11.27
CA GLN A 167 11.43 -15.22 11.84
C GLN A 167 10.57 -15.00 13.10
N LEU A 168 10.83 -14.01 13.90
CA LEU A 168 10.16 -13.85 15.20
C LEU A 168 8.88 -13.02 15.17
N LEU A 169 8.62 -12.27 14.11
CA LEU A 169 7.47 -11.37 14.02
C LEU A 169 6.31 -11.93 13.22
N VAL A 170 6.56 -12.78 12.25
CA VAL A 170 5.49 -13.40 11.43
C VAL A 170 4.63 -14.31 12.31
N ASP A 171 5.27 -15.17 13.09
CA ASP A 171 4.55 -16.10 13.99
C ASP A 171 3.78 -15.35 15.08
N ARG A 172 4.36 -14.25 15.58
CA ARG A 172 3.72 -13.43 16.61
C ARG A 172 2.59 -12.56 16.06
N ALA A 173 2.76 -11.99 14.87
CA ALA A 173 1.72 -11.22 14.19
C ALA A 173 0.53 -12.10 13.78
N LEU A 174 0.78 -13.30 13.26
CA LEU A 174 -0.27 -14.26 12.92
C LEU A 174 -0.98 -14.78 14.19
N ALA A 175 -0.26 -14.98 15.29
CA ALA A 175 -0.85 -15.33 16.58
C ALA A 175 -1.71 -14.19 17.15
N ASP A 176 -1.25 -12.95 17.06
CA ASP A 176 -2.01 -11.75 17.46
C ASP A 176 -3.26 -11.56 16.60
N PHE A 177 -3.20 -11.86 15.30
CA PHE A 177 -4.37 -11.87 14.40
C PHE A 177 -5.36 -12.99 14.74
N GLY A 178 -4.86 -14.18 15.06
CA GLY A 178 -5.68 -15.31 15.49
C GLY A 178 -6.39 -15.06 16.83
N ALA A 179 -5.71 -14.46 17.79
CA ALA A 179 -6.28 -14.10 19.08
C ALA A 179 -7.35 -13.00 18.96
N TRP A 180 -7.17 -12.05 18.05
CA TRP A 180 -8.14 -10.97 17.79
C TRP A 180 -9.40 -11.49 17.07
N MET A 181 -9.24 -12.39 16.09
CA MET A 181 -10.38 -13.04 15.40
C MET A 181 -11.18 -13.96 16.31
N GLY A 182 -10.59 -14.51 17.38
CA GLY A 182 -11.25 -15.37 18.36
C GLY A 182 -12.08 -14.62 19.42
N THR A 183 -12.03 -13.27 19.44
CA THR A 183 -12.77 -12.40 20.37
C THR A 183 -13.99 -11.71 19.75
N LEU A 184 -14.31 -12.01 18.51
CA LEU A 184 -15.54 -11.60 17.82
C LEU A 184 -16.53 -12.76 17.81
#